data_558e4a8ace8686086207e1f6c461e487
#
_entry.id   558e4a8ace8686086207e1f6c461e487
#
_cell.length_a   1.000
_cell.length_b   1.000
_cell.length_c   1.000
_cell.angle_alpha   90.00
_cell.angle_beta   90.00
_cell.angle_gamma   90.00
#
_symmetry.space_group_name_H-M   'P 1'
#
loop_
_entity.id
_entity.type
_entity.pdbx_description
1 polymer ?
#
loop_
_entity_poly.entity_id
_entity_poly.type
_entity_poly.pdbx_seq_one_letter_code
_entity_poly.pdbx_strand_id
1 'polypeptide(L)'
;VLHDIGYSPRIATTGFHPLDGARFLRDQEGADERVVRLVAHHSCALLEAEERGIRHELESEFELEHPGLVDALVFCDMTTTPDGGQTTPADRVGEIVQRYGPETIVGRFIQRAAPEIYAAAGRVESRLAAAAAGLQPM
;
A
#
# COMPACT_ATOMS: atom_id res chain seq x y z
N VAL A 1 6.91 -7.08 2.49
CA VAL A 1 6.66 -8.51 2.22
C VAL A 1 5.27 -8.92 2.69
N LEU A 2 4.93 -8.69 3.98
CA LEU A 2 3.61 -9.10 4.51
C LEU A 2 2.42 -8.41 3.84
N HIS A 3 2.59 -7.17 3.35
CA HIS A 3 1.46 -6.43 2.75
C HIS A 3 0.89 -7.13 1.52
N ASP A 4 1.69 -7.89 0.81
CA ASP A 4 1.30 -8.61 -0.40
C ASP A 4 0.94 -10.09 -0.16
N ILE A 5 0.88 -10.55 1.10
CA ILE A 5 0.65 -11.96 1.40
C ILE A 5 -0.68 -12.48 0.84
N GLY A 6 -1.66 -11.60 0.67
CA GLY A 6 -2.98 -11.96 0.11
C GLY A 6 -2.96 -12.42 -1.35
N TYR A 7 -1.86 -12.23 -2.08
CA TYR A 7 -1.70 -12.79 -3.42
C TYR A 7 -1.45 -14.29 -3.42
N SER A 8 -1.05 -14.88 -2.28
CA SER A 8 -0.81 -16.33 -2.22
C SER A 8 -2.08 -17.11 -2.56
N PRO A 9 -2.00 -18.11 -3.45
CA PRO A 9 -3.17 -18.94 -3.79
C PRO A 9 -3.81 -19.64 -2.59
N ARG A 10 -3.04 -19.87 -1.52
CA ARG A 10 -3.53 -20.48 -0.28
C ARG A 10 -4.34 -19.52 0.58
N ILE A 11 -4.20 -18.21 0.36
CA ILE A 11 -4.80 -17.15 1.18
C ILE A 11 -5.88 -16.41 0.41
N ALA A 12 -5.72 -16.31 -0.91
CA ALA A 12 -6.65 -15.58 -1.78
C ALA A 12 -8.06 -16.19 -1.71
N THR A 13 -9.04 -15.36 -1.35
CA THR A 13 -10.47 -15.75 -1.28
C THR A 13 -11.35 -14.79 -2.08
N THR A 14 -11.16 -13.47 -1.92
CA THR A 14 -11.96 -12.46 -2.62
C THR A 14 -11.33 -12.01 -3.94
N GLY A 15 -10.03 -12.26 -4.13
CA GLY A 15 -9.26 -11.72 -5.24
C GLY A 15 -8.75 -10.31 -4.99
N PHE A 16 -9.01 -9.75 -3.80
CA PHE A 16 -8.51 -8.45 -3.36
C PHE A 16 -7.48 -8.67 -2.25
N HIS A 17 -6.21 -8.65 -2.61
CA HIS A 17 -5.14 -9.09 -1.72
C HIS A 17 -5.00 -8.29 -0.40
N PRO A 18 -5.29 -6.98 -0.32
CA PRO A 18 -5.24 -6.30 0.98
C PRO A 18 -6.23 -6.87 1.99
N LEU A 19 -7.44 -7.17 1.55
CA LEU A 19 -8.47 -7.75 2.41
C LEU A 19 -8.16 -9.20 2.77
N ASP A 20 -7.80 -10.01 1.79
CA ASP A 20 -7.47 -11.42 2.00
C ASP A 20 -6.25 -11.59 2.91
N GLY A 21 -5.22 -10.77 2.70
CA GLY A 21 -4.02 -10.79 3.53
C GLY A 21 -4.30 -10.36 4.97
N ALA A 22 -5.05 -9.28 5.16
CA ALA A 22 -5.40 -8.77 6.48
C ALA A 22 -6.24 -9.78 7.26
N ARG A 23 -7.24 -10.39 6.62
CA ARG A 23 -8.07 -11.42 7.25
C ARG A 23 -7.24 -12.64 7.66
N PHE A 24 -6.36 -13.10 6.79
CA PHE A 24 -5.47 -14.23 7.10
C PHE A 24 -4.59 -13.92 8.31
N LEU A 25 -3.94 -12.76 8.32
CA LEU A 25 -3.05 -12.38 9.41
C LEU A 25 -3.81 -12.25 10.75
N ARG A 26 -5.03 -11.71 10.71
CA ARG A 26 -5.87 -11.57 11.89
C ARG A 26 -6.37 -12.92 12.40
N ASP A 27 -6.94 -13.74 11.50
CA ASP A 27 -7.73 -14.91 11.88
C ASP A 27 -6.90 -16.18 12.04
N GLN A 28 -5.84 -16.34 11.24
CA GLN A 28 -5.00 -17.54 11.24
C GLN A 28 -3.69 -17.36 12.00
N GLU A 29 -3.11 -16.18 11.94
CA GLU A 29 -1.78 -15.93 12.53
C GLU A 29 -1.84 -15.14 13.84
N GLY A 30 -2.97 -14.54 14.18
CA GLY A 30 -3.07 -13.69 15.38
C GLY A 30 -2.09 -12.54 15.39
N ALA A 31 -1.82 -11.97 14.22
CA ALA A 31 -0.83 -10.90 14.07
C ALA A 31 -1.25 -9.63 14.82
N ASP A 32 -0.27 -8.79 15.16
CA ASP A 32 -0.51 -7.50 15.80
C ASP A 32 -1.52 -6.69 14.98
N GLU A 33 -2.50 -6.08 15.68
CA GLU A 33 -3.58 -5.33 15.04
C GLU A 33 -3.07 -4.21 14.14
N ARG A 34 -1.99 -3.56 14.53
CA ARG A 34 -1.36 -2.49 13.73
C ARG A 34 -0.85 -3.02 12.39
N VAL A 35 -0.22 -4.20 12.39
CA VAL A 35 0.23 -4.87 11.17
C VAL A 35 -0.95 -5.24 10.29
N VAL A 36 -2.01 -5.79 10.86
CA VAL A 36 -3.23 -6.14 10.14
C VAL A 36 -3.85 -4.92 9.45
N ARG A 37 -3.97 -3.81 10.16
CA ARG A 37 -4.50 -2.56 9.60
C ARG A 37 -3.64 -2.02 8.46
N LEU A 38 -2.32 -2.06 8.62
CA LEU A 38 -1.39 -1.64 7.57
C LEU A 38 -1.53 -2.49 6.31
N VAL A 39 -1.68 -3.80 6.45
CA VAL A 39 -1.90 -4.71 5.32
C VAL A 39 -3.23 -4.42 4.63
N ALA A 40 -4.31 -4.23 5.41
CA ALA A 40 -5.63 -3.94 4.87
C ALA A 40 -5.66 -2.66 4.03
N HIS A 41 -4.91 -1.64 4.44
CA HIS A 41 -4.97 -0.31 3.85
C HIS A 41 -3.70 0.09 3.08
N HIS A 42 -2.83 -0.85 2.73
CA HIS A 42 -1.59 -0.48 2.05
C HIS A 42 -1.86 0.08 0.64
N SER A 43 -1.00 0.98 0.23
CA SER A 43 -0.96 1.56 -1.13
C SER A 43 -2.32 2.03 -1.64
N CYS A 44 -3.02 2.84 -0.84
CA CYS A 44 -4.33 3.41 -1.19
C CYS A 44 -5.41 2.35 -1.47
N ALA A 45 -5.42 1.27 -0.71
CA ALA A 45 -6.32 0.14 -0.92
C ALA A 45 -7.81 0.52 -0.98
N LEU A 46 -8.24 1.59 -0.27
CA LEU A 46 -9.63 2.06 -0.34
C LEU A 46 -10.03 2.49 -1.76
N LEU A 47 -9.14 3.07 -2.51
CA LEU A 47 -9.41 3.47 -3.91
C LEU A 47 -9.54 2.24 -4.81
N GLU A 48 -8.68 1.24 -4.63
CA GLU A 48 -8.82 -0.01 -5.38
C GLU A 48 -10.10 -0.76 -4.98
N ALA A 49 -10.42 -0.79 -3.69
CA ALA A 49 -11.66 -1.38 -3.19
C ALA A 49 -12.90 -0.71 -3.80
N GLU A 50 -12.85 0.61 -3.99
CA GLU A 50 -13.92 1.35 -4.66
C GLU A 50 -14.07 0.92 -6.11
N GLU A 51 -12.97 0.79 -6.85
CA GLU A 51 -13.01 0.28 -8.24
C GLU A 51 -13.56 -1.15 -8.32
N ARG A 52 -13.36 -1.95 -7.27
CA ARG A 52 -13.88 -3.31 -7.19
C ARG A 52 -15.30 -3.41 -6.62
N GLY A 53 -15.86 -2.31 -6.15
CA GLY A 53 -17.21 -2.28 -5.54
C GLY A 53 -17.28 -2.85 -4.13
N ILE A 54 -16.15 -2.94 -3.41
CA ILE A 54 -16.07 -3.50 -2.06
C ILE A 54 -15.46 -2.55 -1.03
N ARG A 55 -15.48 -1.25 -1.32
CA ARG A 55 -14.94 -0.23 -0.40
C ARG A 55 -15.58 -0.31 0.99
N HIS A 56 -16.90 -0.47 1.05
CA HIS A 56 -17.61 -0.53 2.31
C HIS A 56 -17.15 -1.71 3.19
N GLU A 57 -16.91 -2.86 2.59
CA GLU A 57 -16.40 -4.03 3.32
C GLU A 57 -15.04 -3.74 3.97
N LEU A 58 -14.12 -3.16 3.21
CA LEU A 58 -12.79 -2.83 3.72
C LEU A 58 -12.87 -1.78 4.83
N GLU A 59 -13.62 -0.71 4.59
CA GLU A 59 -13.76 0.42 5.53
C GLU A 59 -14.41 0.01 6.85
N SER A 60 -15.43 -0.83 6.80
CA SER A 60 -16.16 -1.28 7.98
C SER A 60 -15.42 -2.32 8.81
N GLU A 61 -14.55 -3.12 8.17
CA GLU A 61 -13.86 -4.23 8.84
C GLU A 61 -12.52 -3.81 9.44
N PHE A 62 -11.80 -2.90 8.79
CA PHE A 62 -10.46 -2.49 9.22
C PHE A 62 -10.34 -0.97 9.28
N GLU A 63 -9.95 -0.45 10.44
CA GLU A 63 -9.65 0.97 10.59
C GLU A 63 -8.32 1.32 9.94
N LEU A 64 -8.18 2.57 9.51
CA LEU A 64 -6.89 3.10 9.07
C LEU A 64 -5.91 3.19 10.24
N GLU A 65 -4.68 2.82 10.00
CA GLU A 65 -3.60 2.98 10.97
C GLU A 65 -3.10 4.43 10.96
N HIS A 66 -2.20 4.75 11.88
CA HIS A 66 -1.59 6.07 11.99
C HIS A 66 -1.06 6.57 10.64
N PRO A 67 -1.40 7.81 10.21
CA PRO A 67 -1.02 8.31 8.88
C PRO A 67 0.46 8.23 8.57
N GLY A 68 1.33 8.47 9.55
CA GLY A 68 2.77 8.37 9.37
C GLY A 68 3.26 6.97 9.01
N LEU A 69 2.64 5.93 9.57
CA LEU A 69 2.95 4.55 9.24
C LEU A 69 2.40 4.16 7.87
N VAL A 70 1.20 4.62 7.54
CA VAL A 70 0.59 4.41 6.22
C VAL A 70 1.48 5.03 5.14
N ASP A 71 1.92 6.28 5.33
CA ASP A 71 2.83 6.96 4.40
C ASP A 71 4.15 6.20 4.24
N ALA A 72 4.73 5.72 5.35
CA ALA A 72 5.99 4.99 5.32
C ALA A 72 5.87 3.70 4.50
N LEU A 73 4.77 2.97 4.64
CA LEU A 73 4.54 1.74 3.87
C LEU A 73 4.33 2.06 2.39
N VAL A 74 3.55 3.09 2.06
CA VAL A 74 3.39 3.55 0.67
C VAL A 74 4.75 3.90 0.07
N PHE A 75 5.57 4.64 0.79
CA PHE A 75 6.91 5.02 0.34
C PHE A 75 7.77 3.78 0.05
N CYS A 76 7.85 2.85 0.98
CA CYS A 76 8.64 1.63 0.81
C CYS A 76 8.14 0.79 -0.38
N ASP A 77 6.83 0.61 -0.49
CA ASP A 77 6.23 -0.18 -1.57
C ASP A 77 6.47 0.48 -2.93
N MET A 78 6.26 1.78 -3.03
CA MET A 78 6.32 2.51 -4.31
C MET A 78 7.72 2.96 -4.72
N THR A 79 8.72 2.76 -3.87
CA THR A 79 10.14 2.97 -4.21
C THR A 79 10.91 1.67 -4.39
N THR A 80 10.21 0.54 -4.39
CA THR A 80 10.80 -0.80 -4.55
C THR A 80 10.14 -1.51 -5.73
N THR A 81 10.96 -2.07 -6.62
CA THR A 81 10.46 -2.89 -7.73
C THR A 81 10.04 -4.29 -7.23
N PRO A 82 9.24 -5.06 -8.03
CA PRO A 82 8.85 -6.42 -7.64
C PRO A 82 10.02 -7.37 -7.35
N ASP A 83 11.17 -7.13 -7.95
CA ASP A 83 12.39 -7.93 -7.73
C ASP A 83 13.31 -7.34 -6.65
N GLY A 84 12.85 -6.34 -5.92
CA GLY A 84 13.59 -5.75 -4.80
C GLY A 84 14.56 -4.65 -5.15
N GLY A 85 14.55 -4.17 -6.38
CA GLY A 85 15.38 -3.04 -6.81
C GLY A 85 14.79 -1.69 -6.38
N GLN A 86 15.56 -0.63 -6.56
CA GLN A 86 15.12 0.74 -6.30
C GLN A 86 14.40 1.34 -7.50
N THR A 87 13.38 2.15 -7.25
CA THR A 87 12.63 2.88 -8.27
C THR A 87 12.10 4.18 -7.67
N THR A 88 11.46 4.99 -8.50
CA THR A 88 10.72 6.19 -8.05
C THR A 88 9.23 5.90 -8.05
N PRO A 89 8.41 6.62 -7.26
CA PRO A 89 6.96 6.47 -7.31
C PRO A 89 6.39 6.68 -8.72
N ALA A 90 6.88 7.68 -9.46
CA ALA A 90 6.40 7.94 -10.82
C ALA A 90 6.71 6.77 -11.77
N ASP A 91 7.93 6.25 -11.73
CA ASP A 91 8.32 5.10 -12.56
C ASP A 91 7.54 3.84 -12.18
N ARG A 92 7.30 3.64 -10.88
CA ARG A 92 6.53 2.51 -10.37
C ARG A 92 5.07 2.57 -10.83
N VAL A 93 4.43 3.74 -10.75
CA VAL A 93 3.08 3.94 -11.26
C VAL A 93 3.03 3.67 -12.77
N GLY A 94 3.96 4.21 -13.53
CA GLY A 94 4.04 3.98 -14.98
C GLY A 94 4.20 2.50 -15.33
N GLU A 95 5.04 1.78 -14.60
CA GLU A 95 5.25 0.33 -14.79
C GLU A 95 3.95 -0.46 -14.52
N ILE A 96 3.24 -0.13 -13.46
CA ILE A 96 1.97 -0.78 -13.12
C ILE A 96 0.93 -0.54 -14.22
N VAL A 97 0.78 0.70 -14.69
CA VAL A 97 -0.15 1.02 -15.77
C VAL A 97 0.21 0.25 -17.05
N GLN A 98 1.50 0.17 -17.39
CA GLN A 98 1.96 -0.56 -18.56
C GLN A 98 1.69 -2.05 -18.44
N ARG A 99 1.96 -2.64 -17.27
CA ARG A 99 1.81 -4.07 -17.04
C ARG A 99 0.35 -4.53 -17.04
N TYR A 100 -0.53 -3.77 -16.40
CA TYR A 100 -1.95 -4.15 -16.25
C TYR A 100 -2.85 -3.55 -17.33
N GLY A 101 -2.45 -2.44 -17.93
CA GLY A 101 -3.28 -1.67 -18.87
C GLY A 101 -4.08 -0.56 -18.19
N PRO A 102 -4.23 0.61 -18.84
CA PRO A 102 -4.87 1.78 -18.20
C PRO A 102 -6.37 1.62 -17.97
N GLU A 103 -7.04 0.72 -18.71
CA GLU A 103 -8.50 0.52 -18.63
C GLU A 103 -8.90 -0.60 -17.67
N THR A 104 -7.95 -1.30 -17.07
CA THR A 104 -8.23 -2.35 -16.07
C THR A 104 -8.54 -1.74 -14.71
N ILE A 105 -9.10 -2.55 -13.80
CA ILE A 105 -9.34 -2.12 -12.41
C ILE A 105 -8.04 -1.59 -11.79
N VAL A 106 -6.95 -2.35 -11.91
CA VAL A 106 -5.66 -1.94 -11.33
C VAL A 106 -5.12 -0.70 -12.01
N GLY A 107 -5.19 -0.61 -13.33
CA GLY A 107 -4.74 0.57 -14.08
C GLY A 107 -5.53 1.83 -13.71
N ARG A 108 -6.85 1.75 -13.62
CA ARG A 108 -7.68 2.89 -13.20
C ARG A 108 -7.38 3.29 -11.76
N PHE A 109 -7.29 2.31 -10.86
CA PHE A 109 -6.97 2.55 -9.47
C PHE A 109 -5.63 3.27 -9.31
N ILE A 110 -4.57 2.78 -9.92
CA ILE A 110 -3.23 3.36 -9.70
C ILE A 110 -3.13 4.78 -10.27
N GLN A 111 -3.81 5.07 -11.37
CA GLN A 111 -3.88 6.42 -11.91
C GLN A 111 -4.62 7.37 -10.97
N ARG A 112 -5.71 6.92 -10.34
CA ARG A 112 -6.43 7.71 -9.32
C ARG A 112 -5.60 7.92 -8.06
N ALA A 113 -4.84 6.91 -7.66
CA ALA A 113 -4.03 6.94 -6.44
C ALA A 113 -2.72 7.73 -6.61
N ALA A 114 -2.25 7.92 -7.84
CA ALA A 114 -0.94 8.52 -8.11
C ALA A 114 -0.69 9.85 -7.36
N PRO A 115 -1.61 10.83 -7.36
CA PRO A 115 -1.37 12.09 -6.64
C PRO A 115 -1.15 11.87 -5.14
N GLU A 116 -1.92 10.99 -4.51
CA GLU A 116 -1.74 10.68 -3.08
C GLU A 116 -0.47 9.87 -2.83
N ILE A 117 -0.12 8.95 -3.70
CA ILE A 117 1.14 8.21 -3.63
C ILE A 117 2.32 9.18 -3.65
N TYR A 118 2.31 10.14 -4.56
CA TYR A 118 3.38 11.16 -4.66
C TYR A 118 3.41 12.05 -3.42
N ALA A 119 2.25 12.45 -2.92
CA ALA A 119 2.15 13.27 -1.71
C ALA A 119 2.67 12.51 -0.48
N ALA A 120 2.31 11.24 -0.32
CA ALA A 120 2.79 10.39 0.77
C ALA A 120 4.31 10.23 0.72
N ALA A 121 4.86 9.96 -0.46
CA ALA A 121 6.31 9.86 -0.65
C ALA A 121 7.02 11.18 -0.28
N GLY A 122 6.47 12.31 -0.70
CA GLY A 122 7.00 13.63 -0.35
C GLY A 122 6.98 13.89 1.16
N ARG A 123 5.93 13.49 1.86
CA ARG A 123 5.86 13.60 3.32
C ARG A 123 6.94 12.77 4.02
N VAL A 124 7.19 11.55 3.55
CA VAL A 124 8.24 10.69 4.10
C VAL A 124 9.63 11.28 3.84
N GLU A 125 9.89 11.72 2.62
CA GLU A 125 11.16 12.36 2.27
C GLU A 125 11.43 13.59 3.13
N SER A 126 10.42 14.42 3.38
CA SER A 126 10.54 15.60 4.26
C SER A 126 10.89 15.21 5.70
N ARG A 127 10.27 14.13 6.22
CA ARG A 127 10.60 13.64 7.57
C ARG A 127 12.01 13.07 7.63
N LEU A 128 12.45 12.35 6.61
CA LEU A 128 13.80 11.82 6.54
C LEU A 128 14.83 12.95 6.49
N ALA A 129 14.59 13.99 5.71
CA ALA A 129 15.46 15.16 5.62
C ALA A 129 15.54 15.89 6.96
N ALA A 130 14.40 16.07 7.65
CA ALA A 130 14.36 16.70 8.98
C ALA A 130 15.12 15.88 10.03
N ALA A 131 14.97 14.55 10.01
CA ALA A 131 15.69 13.65 10.90
C ALA A 131 17.20 13.70 10.65
N ALA A 132 17.61 13.70 9.40
CA ALA A 132 19.03 13.81 9.02
C ALA A 132 19.64 15.16 9.49
N ALA A 133 18.91 16.27 9.34
CA ALA A 133 19.33 17.57 9.82
C ALA A 133 19.48 17.61 11.34
N GLY A 134 18.59 16.95 12.08
CA GLY A 134 18.67 16.84 13.53
C GLY A 134 19.81 15.96 14.06
N LEU A 135 20.39 15.12 13.22
CA LEU A 135 21.52 14.25 13.58
C LEU A 135 22.89 14.86 13.26
N GLN A 136 22.94 16.00 12.60
CA GLN A 136 24.21 16.66 12.28
C GLN A 136 24.84 17.23 13.55
N PRO A 137 26.15 17.03 13.78
CA PRO A 137 26.83 17.63 14.90
C PRO A 137 26.82 19.16 14.75
N MET A 138 26.53 19.79 15.85
CA MET A 138 26.53 21.25 15.89
C MET A 138 27.96 21.83 15.76
#